data_4765ee0b0196b2ed8ed4af1fa480643a
#
_entry.id   4765ee0b0196b2ed8ed4af1fa480643a
#
_cell.length_a   1.000
_cell.length_b   1.000
_cell.length_c   1.000
_cell.angle_alpha   90.00
_cell.angle_beta   90.00
_cell.angle_gamma   90.00
#
_symmetry.space_group_name_H-M   'P 1'
#
loop_
_entity.id
_entity.type
_entity.pdbx_description
1 polymer ?
#
loop_
_entity_poly.entity_id
_entity_poly.type
_entity_poly.pdbx_seq_one_letter_code
_entity_poly.pdbx_strand_id
1 'polypeptide(L)'
;MDSAILSLLGAFLLSIMGLFVFIWSMRKGLLVENPRAASVIFVRGEIGKVDDPALQEAGQVRLQAAAAERGSDLHVADPDELQHRVAADRSSAFPVFMFIAFACLWLVVGSLAGLTSSLKLHMPDWLVGEAWLTFGRIRTIHLNAVLYGWITNAALGVIVWVLPRLLRTPLVGAMWVMVGGALLNTGIASGIGAIGAGWTDGMEYLEIPWQIGIFIAAGFICIVGPVLFTLVNRKVESLYVSVWYMVAALLWITLLFVVAKLPGVHTGVQQATTNWWYGHNVLGLWFTPISVGSIYYFLPKIIGRPVRSYNLSILGFWTLAFFYGQVGGHHLIGGPIPGWLTTLSIVQSMMMI
;
A
#
# COMPACT_ATOMS: atom_id res chain seq x y z
N MET A 1 13.12 20.19 -20.07
CA MET A 1 13.79 19.72 -18.86
C MET A 1 13.91 18.21 -18.98
N ASP A 2 15.08 17.66 -18.77
CA ASP A 2 15.32 16.23 -18.94
C ASP A 2 14.43 15.44 -17.96
N SER A 3 13.71 14.44 -18.42
CA SER A 3 12.78 13.65 -17.58
C SER A 3 13.51 12.87 -16.48
N ALA A 4 14.79 12.50 -16.70
CA ALA A 4 15.65 11.95 -15.67
C ALA A 4 15.85 12.96 -14.52
N ILE A 5 16.03 14.25 -14.84
CA ILE A 5 16.13 15.32 -13.85
C ILE A 5 14.80 15.49 -13.10
N LEU A 6 13.66 15.37 -13.79
CA LEU A 6 12.35 15.48 -13.15
C LEU A 6 12.08 14.33 -12.16
N SER A 7 12.43 13.10 -12.56
CA SER A 7 12.32 11.93 -11.69
C SER A 7 13.25 12.03 -10.49
N LEU A 8 14.49 12.53 -10.69
CA LEU A 8 15.42 12.81 -9.61
C LEU A 8 14.95 13.91 -8.66
N LEU A 9 14.38 15.00 -9.20
CA LEU A 9 13.78 16.06 -8.39
C LEU A 9 12.59 15.53 -7.59
N GLY A 10 11.74 14.72 -8.19
CA GLY A 10 10.63 14.04 -7.49
C GLY A 10 11.13 13.15 -6.35
N ALA A 11 12.11 12.28 -6.63
CA ALA A 11 12.73 11.42 -5.62
C ALA A 11 13.45 12.24 -4.52
N PHE A 12 14.13 13.34 -4.90
CA PHE A 12 14.81 14.25 -3.98
C PHE A 12 13.81 14.98 -3.06
N LEU A 13 12.71 15.48 -3.60
CA LEU A 13 11.64 16.12 -2.83
C LEU A 13 11.00 15.14 -1.85
N LEU A 14 10.76 13.89 -2.28
CA LEU A 14 10.27 12.84 -1.40
C LEU A 14 11.27 12.55 -0.26
N SER A 15 12.56 12.46 -0.58
CA SER A 15 13.61 12.21 0.41
C SER A 15 13.73 13.36 1.41
N ILE A 16 13.66 14.62 0.94
CA ILE A 16 13.64 15.80 1.81
C ILE A 16 12.40 15.80 2.71
N MET A 17 11.23 15.54 2.16
CA MET A 17 10.00 15.46 2.93
C MET A 17 10.09 14.34 3.97
N GLY A 18 10.61 13.17 3.59
CA GLY A 18 10.91 12.06 4.49
C GLY A 18 11.87 12.47 5.61
N LEU A 19 12.95 13.19 5.27
CA LEU A 19 13.92 13.69 6.25
C LEU A 19 13.29 14.67 7.24
N PHE A 20 12.46 15.61 6.78
CA PHE A 20 11.72 16.52 7.67
C PHE A 20 10.79 15.76 8.62
N VAL A 21 10.04 14.80 8.13
CA VAL A 21 9.15 13.96 8.95
C VAL A 21 9.97 13.12 9.93
N PHE A 22 11.12 12.59 9.52
CA PHE A 22 12.03 11.85 10.39
C PHE A 22 12.59 12.74 11.53
N ILE A 23 13.12 13.92 11.21
CA ILE A 23 13.62 14.89 12.20
C ILE A 23 12.49 15.30 13.15
N TRP A 24 11.31 15.59 12.62
CA TRP A 24 10.15 15.91 13.44
C TRP A 24 9.77 14.74 14.36
N SER A 25 9.79 13.52 13.88
CA SER A 25 9.51 12.29 14.64
C SER A 25 10.53 12.09 15.77
N MET A 26 11.83 12.32 15.49
CA MET A 26 12.88 12.28 16.51
C MET A 26 12.65 13.34 17.60
N ARG A 27 12.36 14.59 17.20
CA ARG A 27 12.09 15.69 18.14
C ARG A 27 10.85 15.46 19.00
N LYS A 28 9.85 14.72 18.49
CA LYS A 28 8.64 14.35 19.22
C LYS A 28 8.80 13.07 20.05
N GLY A 29 9.98 12.44 20.05
CA GLY A 29 10.23 11.18 20.77
C GLY A 29 9.48 9.98 20.20
N LEU A 30 8.96 10.06 18.96
CA LEU A 30 8.19 8.98 18.36
C LEU A 30 9.05 7.77 17.96
N LEU A 31 10.37 7.92 17.94
CA LEU A 31 11.35 6.87 17.62
C LEU A 31 11.98 6.24 18.88
N VAL A 32 11.61 6.71 20.06
CA VAL A 32 12.07 6.11 21.32
C VAL A 32 11.31 4.82 21.60
N GLU A 33 12.01 3.82 22.14
CA GLU A 33 11.36 2.57 22.51
C GLU A 33 10.20 2.82 23.47
N ASN A 34 9.00 2.54 23.02
CA ASN A 34 7.79 2.76 23.78
C ASN A 34 6.97 1.47 23.82
N PRO A 35 7.12 0.68 24.89
CA PRO A 35 6.33 -0.55 25.08
C PRO A 35 4.81 -0.30 25.00
N ARG A 36 4.37 0.88 25.43
CA ARG A 36 2.95 1.29 25.31
C ARG A 36 2.52 1.44 23.86
N ALA A 37 3.39 1.92 22.96
CA ALA A 37 3.09 2.01 21.54
C ALA A 37 2.90 0.64 20.90
N ALA A 38 3.62 -0.40 21.34
CA ALA A 38 3.46 -1.76 20.87
C ALA A 38 2.13 -2.40 21.28
N SER A 39 1.55 -1.96 22.40
CA SER A 39 0.28 -2.49 22.93
C SER A 39 -0.96 -1.73 22.49
N VAL A 40 -0.81 -0.59 21.83
CA VAL A 40 -1.93 0.31 21.45
C VAL A 40 -2.99 -0.34 20.56
N ILE A 41 -2.63 -1.40 19.85
CA ILE A 41 -3.55 -2.16 18.99
C ILE A 41 -4.51 -3.06 19.77
N PHE A 42 -4.20 -3.37 21.03
CA PHE A 42 -4.98 -4.30 21.86
C PHE A 42 -6.03 -3.57 22.67
N VAL A 43 -7.16 -4.22 22.92
CA VAL A 43 -8.11 -3.86 23.98
C VAL A 43 -7.86 -4.72 25.21
N ARG A 44 -8.45 -4.31 26.33
CA ARG A 44 -8.38 -5.03 27.59
C ARG A 44 -8.79 -6.50 27.40
N GLY A 45 -7.94 -7.40 27.82
CA GLY A 45 -8.16 -8.84 27.76
C GLY A 45 -7.88 -9.50 26.40
N GLU A 46 -7.38 -8.77 25.40
CA GLU A 46 -6.90 -9.38 24.15
C GLU A 46 -5.49 -9.95 24.28
N ILE A 47 -4.63 -9.35 25.11
CA ILE A 47 -3.29 -9.87 25.36
C ILE A 47 -3.39 -11.14 26.22
N GLY A 48 -2.74 -12.21 25.78
CA GLY A 48 -2.77 -13.52 26.43
C GLY A 48 -3.84 -14.46 25.90
N LYS A 49 -4.74 -14.04 25.05
CA LYS A 49 -5.68 -14.92 24.34
C LYS A 49 -4.96 -15.57 23.17
N VAL A 50 -4.24 -16.65 23.45
CA VAL A 50 -3.57 -17.43 22.41
C VAL A 50 -4.17 -18.82 22.42
N ASP A 51 -4.91 -19.15 21.37
CA ASP A 51 -5.33 -20.52 21.07
C ASP A 51 -4.32 -21.13 20.09
N ASP A 52 -3.35 -21.86 20.64
CA ASP A 52 -2.46 -22.68 19.83
C ASP A 52 -2.85 -24.16 20.04
N PRO A 53 -3.53 -24.78 19.07
CA PRO A 53 -4.00 -26.16 19.19
C PRO A 53 -2.85 -27.17 19.27
N ALA A 54 -1.62 -26.77 18.92
CA ALA A 54 -0.43 -27.63 19.03
C ALA A 54 0.15 -27.69 20.45
N LEU A 55 -0.24 -26.75 21.33
CA LEU A 55 0.22 -26.73 22.71
C LEU A 55 -0.70 -27.54 23.61
N GLN A 56 -0.09 -28.37 24.48
CA GLN A 56 -0.82 -28.99 25.58
C GLN A 56 -1.35 -27.94 26.55
N GLU A 57 -2.42 -28.24 27.29
CA GLU A 57 -3.11 -27.31 28.18
C GLU A 57 -2.17 -26.56 29.14
N ALA A 58 -1.18 -27.21 29.71
CA ALA A 58 -0.17 -26.59 30.56
C ALA A 58 0.72 -25.58 29.81
N GLY A 59 0.99 -25.80 28.53
CA GLY A 59 1.72 -24.89 27.67
C GLY A 59 0.89 -23.65 27.31
N GLN A 60 -0.39 -23.84 27.04
CA GLN A 60 -1.37 -22.78 26.81
C GLN A 60 -1.47 -21.84 28.03
N VAL A 61 -1.64 -22.41 29.22
CA VAL A 61 -1.73 -21.63 30.48
C VAL A 61 -0.46 -20.81 30.72
N ARG A 62 0.73 -21.41 30.51
CA ARG A 62 2.00 -20.67 30.67
C ARG A 62 2.15 -19.54 29.66
N LEU A 63 1.73 -19.76 28.41
CA LEU A 63 1.78 -18.79 27.35
C LEU A 63 0.86 -17.60 27.65
N GLN A 64 -0.37 -17.90 28.10
CA GLN A 64 -1.37 -16.91 28.50
C GLN A 64 -0.91 -16.09 29.72
N ALA A 65 -0.35 -16.75 30.74
CA ALA A 65 0.18 -16.08 31.93
C ALA A 65 1.32 -15.11 31.56
N ALA A 66 2.30 -15.55 30.77
CA ALA A 66 3.43 -14.74 30.33
C ALA A 66 2.99 -13.57 29.42
N ALA A 67 1.91 -13.72 28.67
CA ALA A 67 1.37 -12.65 27.84
C ALA A 67 0.53 -11.66 28.68
N ALA A 68 -0.22 -12.15 29.66
CA ALA A 68 -0.99 -11.33 30.60
C ALA A 68 -0.08 -10.48 31.49
N GLU A 69 1.03 -11.06 31.99
CA GLU A 69 2.04 -10.34 32.77
C GLU A 69 2.65 -9.16 32.00
N ARG A 70 3.01 -9.38 30.73
CA ARG A 70 3.47 -8.28 29.85
C ARG A 70 2.39 -7.27 29.51
N GLY A 71 1.13 -7.68 29.45
CA GLY A 71 -0.02 -6.84 29.13
C GLY A 71 -0.46 -5.97 30.31
N SER A 72 -0.36 -6.48 31.54
CA SER A 72 -0.77 -5.74 32.74
C SER A 72 0.05 -4.46 32.96
N ASP A 73 1.33 -4.48 32.60
CA ASP A 73 2.22 -3.34 32.76
C ASP A 73 2.07 -2.30 31.63
N LEU A 74 1.44 -2.67 30.51
CA LEU A 74 1.44 -1.89 29.29
C LEU A 74 0.10 -1.23 28.96
N HIS A 75 -1.00 -1.69 29.53
CA HIS A 75 -2.34 -1.25 29.12
C HIS A 75 -3.24 -0.86 30.30
N VAL A 76 -3.41 0.45 30.47
CA VAL A 76 -4.53 0.99 31.25
C VAL A 76 -5.71 1.13 30.30
N ALA A 77 -6.73 0.30 30.48
CA ALA A 77 -7.92 0.35 29.63
C ALA A 77 -8.62 1.71 29.76
N ASP A 78 -8.76 2.42 28.65
CA ASP A 78 -9.63 3.56 28.54
C ASP A 78 -11.09 3.06 28.55
N PRO A 79 -11.94 3.50 29.49
CA PRO A 79 -13.35 3.10 29.52
C PRO A 79 -14.10 3.38 28.21
N ASP A 80 -13.67 4.39 27.46
CA ASP A 80 -14.28 4.83 26.20
C ASP A 80 -13.71 4.11 24.96
N GLU A 81 -12.73 3.21 25.13
CA GLU A 81 -12.05 2.57 24.00
C GLU A 81 -13.00 1.79 23.09
N LEU A 82 -13.96 1.06 23.67
CA LEU A 82 -14.95 0.32 22.89
C LEU A 82 -15.84 1.26 22.09
N GLN A 83 -16.26 2.39 22.68
CA GLN A 83 -17.07 3.39 21.99
C GLN A 83 -16.30 4.01 20.81
N HIS A 84 -15.03 4.35 20.99
CA HIS A 84 -14.17 4.87 19.93
C HIS A 84 -14.02 3.86 18.78
N ARG A 85 -13.88 2.57 19.08
CA ARG A 85 -13.79 1.52 18.03
C ARG A 85 -15.12 1.36 17.29
N VAL A 86 -16.24 1.31 17.99
CA VAL A 86 -17.56 1.23 17.36
C VAL A 86 -17.82 2.45 16.46
N ALA A 87 -17.45 3.64 16.91
CA ALA A 87 -17.58 4.86 16.12
C ALA A 87 -16.67 4.83 14.87
N ALA A 88 -15.45 4.37 15.01
CA ALA A 88 -14.52 4.19 13.89
C ALA A 88 -15.05 3.20 12.86
N ASP A 89 -15.52 2.03 13.32
CA ASP A 89 -16.08 0.98 12.44
C ASP A 89 -17.34 1.45 11.72
N ARG A 90 -18.27 2.11 12.40
CA ARG A 90 -19.49 2.64 11.79
C ARG A 90 -19.19 3.67 10.71
N SER A 91 -18.20 4.55 10.93
CA SER A 91 -17.83 5.61 9.98
C SER A 91 -17.19 5.07 8.71
N SER A 92 -16.50 3.94 8.78
CA SER A 92 -15.78 3.32 7.67
C SER A 92 -16.51 2.13 7.03
N ALA A 93 -17.58 1.62 7.64
CA ALA A 93 -18.24 0.37 7.22
C ALA A 93 -18.62 0.36 5.74
N PHE A 94 -19.30 1.40 5.25
CA PHE A 94 -19.72 1.45 3.85
C PHE A 94 -18.56 1.63 2.87
N PRO A 95 -17.59 2.55 3.07
CA PRO A 95 -16.37 2.61 2.26
C PRO A 95 -15.60 1.28 2.21
N VAL A 96 -15.44 0.61 3.35
CA VAL A 96 -14.78 -0.72 3.42
C VAL A 96 -15.54 -1.74 2.58
N PHE A 97 -16.87 -1.83 2.77
CA PHE A 97 -17.70 -2.74 1.98
C PHE A 97 -17.54 -2.49 0.48
N MET A 98 -17.60 -1.21 0.06
CA MET A 98 -17.43 -0.82 -1.34
C MET A 98 -16.08 -1.30 -1.90
N PHE A 99 -14.98 -1.02 -1.22
CA PHE A 99 -13.66 -1.44 -1.69
C PHE A 99 -13.50 -2.95 -1.74
N ILE A 100 -13.98 -3.68 -0.73
CA ILE A 100 -13.91 -5.15 -0.72
C ILE A 100 -14.79 -5.74 -1.83
N ALA A 101 -15.99 -5.19 -2.06
CA ALA A 101 -16.85 -5.63 -3.16
C ALA A 101 -16.17 -5.44 -4.53
N PHE A 102 -15.55 -4.28 -4.78
CA PHE A 102 -14.76 -4.07 -5.99
C PHE A 102 -13.53 -4.97 -6.06
N ALA A 103 -12.84 -5.20 -4.95
CA ALA A 103 -11.72 -6.13 -4.92
C ALA A 103 -12.15 -7.55 -5.34
N CYS A 104 -13.26 -8.06 -4.81
CA CYS A 104 -13.81 -9.36 -5.20
C CYS A 104 -14.20 -9.39 -6.69
N LEU A 105 -14.86 -8.35 -7.19
CA LEU A 105 -15.22 -8.25 -8.62
C LEU A 105 -13.97 -8.32 -9.50
N TRP A 106 -12.97 -7.50 -9.20
CA TRP A 106 -11.74 -7.45 -9.99
C TRP A 106 -10.86 -8.70 -9.84
N LEU A 107 -10.93 -9.39 -8.71
CA LEU A 107 -10.29 -10.69 -8.54
C LEU A 107 -10.84 -11.69 -9.57
N VAL A 108 -12.17 -11.74 -9.74
CA VAL A 108 -12.80 -12.62 -10.72
C VAL A 108 -12.40 -12.23 -12.14
N VAL A 109 -12.54 -10.95 -12.50
CA VAL A 109 -12.19 -10.44 -13.85
C VAL A 109 -10.71 -10.69 -14.14
N GLY A 110 -9.83 -10.35 -13.20
CA GLY A 110 -8.39 -10.56 -13.34
C GLY A 110 -8.02 -12.03 -13.48
N SER A 111 -8.63 -12.91 -12.67
CA SER A 111 -8.38 -14.36 -12.75
C SER A 111 -8.83 -14.96 -14.07
N LEU A 112 -9.99 -14.58 -14.59
CA LEU A 112 -10.48 -15.04 -15.90
C LEU A 112 -9.56 -14.55 -17.03
N ALA A 113 -9.13 -13.31 -16.99
CA ALA A 113 -8.19 -12.77 -17.96
C ALA A 113 -6.82 -13.49 -17.89
N GLY A 114 -6.33 -13.78 -16.66
CA GLY A 114 -5.11 -14.54 -16.45
C GLY A 114 -5.19 -15.98 -16.95
N LEU A 115 -6.29 -16.66 -16.68
CA LEU A 115 -6.54 -18.01 -17.22
C LEU A 115 -6.55 -18.00 -18.76
N THR A 116 -7.28 -17.07 -19.37
CA THR A 116 -7.32 -16.91 -20.83
C THR A 116 -5.93 -16.64 -21.40
N SER A 117 -5.15 -15.76 -20.77
CA SER A 117 -3.77 -15.47 -21.15
C SER A 117 -2.89 -16.72 -21.06
N SER A 118 -2.99 -17.50 -19.98
CA SER A 118 -2.25 -18.74 -19.81
C SER A 118 -2.60 -19.79 -20.85
N LEU A 119 -3.88 -19.97 -21.18
CA LEU A 119 -4.31 -20.91 -22.22
C LEU A 119 -3.72 -20.54 -23.59
N LYS A 120 -3.60 -19.25 -23.91
CA LYS A 120 -3.00 -18.80 -25.16
C LYS A 120 -1.48 -19.09 -25.28
N LEU A 121 -0.78 -19.32 -24.17
CA LEU A 121 0.62 -19.77 -24.23
C LEU A 121 0.73 -21.23 -24.70
N HIS A 122 -0.29 -22.05 -24.44
CA HIS A 122 -0.32 -23.46 -24.84
C HIS A 122 -1.07 -23.67 -26.17
N MET A 123 -2.06 -22.83 -26.46
CA MET A 123 -2.90 -22.90 -27.64
C MET A 123 -2.94 -21.52 -28.35
N PRO A 124 -1.87 -21.11 -29.07
CA PRO A 124 -1.77 -19.75 -29.62
C PRO A 124 -2.91 -19.39 -30.57
N ASP A 125 -3.42 -20.37 -31.33
CA ASP A 125 -4.49 -20.18 -32.31
C ASP A 125 -5.89 -20.16 -31.68
N TRP A 126 -6.03 -20.50 -30.40
CA TRP A 126 -7.33 -20.47 -29.73
C TRP A 126 -7.86 -19.03 -29.66
N LEU A 127 -9.07 -18.81 -30.16
CA LEU A 127 -9.72 -17.51 -30.28
C LEU A 127 -8.85 -16.45 -30.99
N VAL A 128 -8.08 -16.84 -32.02
CA VAL A 128 -7.17 -15.94 -32.74
C VAL A 128 -7.92 -14.84 -33.51
N GLY A 129 -9.17 -15.12 -33.94
CA GLY A 129 -10.02 -14.14 -34.61
C GLY A 129 -10.57 -13.02 -33.72
N GLU A 130 -10.46 -13.18 -32.40
CA GLU A 130 -10.99 -12.23 -31.43
C GLU A 130 -9.93 -11.23 -30.98
N ALA A 131 -9.97 -10.02 -31.55
CA ALA A 131 -8.96 -8.98 -31.28
C ALA A 131 -8.80 -8.62 -29.80
N TRP A 132 -9.89 -8.65 -29.02
CA TRP A 132 -9.89 -8.40 -27.57
C TRP A 132 -9.13 -9.46 -26.78
N LEU A 133 -9.09 -10.69 -27.29
CA LEU A 133 -8.50 -11.84 -26.63
C LEU A 133 -7.11 -12.18 -27.17
N THR A 134 -6.47 -11.29 -27.94
CA THR A 134 -5.06 -11.47 -28.28
C THR A 134 -4.21 -11.51 -27.01
N PHE A 135 -3.13 -12.32 -27.00
CA PHE A 135 -2.30 -12.51 -25.79
C PHE A 135 -1.83 -11.17 -25.18
N GLY A 136 -1.36 -10.24 -26.03
CA GLY A 136 -0.90 -8.93 -25.55
C GLY A 136 -1.98 -8.14 -24.82
N ARG A 137 -3.22 -8.13 -25.34
CA ARG A 137 -4.32 -7.40 -24.71
C ARG A 137 -4.83 -8.10 -23.45
N ILE A 138 -5.07 -9.41 -23.52
CA ILE A 138 -5.66 -10.13 -22.39
C ILE A 138 -4.68 -10.25 -21.20
N ARG A 139 -3.36 -10.41 -21.47
CA ARG A 139 -2.33 -10.34 -20.43
C ARG A 139 -2.32 -8.97 -19.76
N THR A 140 -2.36 -7.91 -20.55
CA THR A 140 -2.37 -6.54 -20.04
C THR A 140 -3.64 -6.24 -19.23
N ILE A 141 -4.81 -6.71 -19.68
CA ILE A 141 -6.07 -6.65 -18.91
C ILE A 141 -5.88 -7.38 -17.57
N HIS A 142 -5.33 -8.59 -17.57
CA HIS A 142 -5.05 -9.33 -16.34
C HIS A 142 -4.21 -8.53 -15.36
N LEU A 143 -3.07 -7.99 -15.80
CA LEU A 143 -2.16 -7.25 -14.93
C LEU A 143 -2.83 -6.02 -14.31
N ASN A 144 -3.54 -5.22 -15.11
CA ASN A 144 -4.20 -4.01 -14.61
C ASN A 144 -5.41 -4.33 -13.71
N ALA A 145 -6.20 -5.37 -14.04
CA ALA A 145 -7.31 -5.83 -13.21
C ALA A 145 -6.82 -6.36 -11.85
N VAL A 146 -5.69 -7.07 -11.82
CA VAL A 146 -5.10 -7.57 -10.58
C VAL A 146 -4.49 -6.43 -9.77
N LEU A 147 -3.64 -5.60 -10.38
CA LEU A 147 -2.86 -4.57 -9.68
C LEU A 147 -3.75 -3.43 -9.18
N TYR A 148 -4.48 -2.78 -10.09
CA TYR A 148 -5.32 -1.64 -9.73
C TYR A 148 -6.70 -2.06 -9.26
N GLY A 149 -7.26 -3.08 -9.89
CA GLY A 149 -8.61 -3.56 -9.56
C GLY A 149 -8.63 -4.31 -8.23
N TRP A 150 -8.02 -5.48 -8.17
CA TRP A 150 -8.12 -6.35 -7.00
C TRP A 150 -7.28 -5.85 -5.83
N ILE A 151 -5.94 -5.85 -5.96
CA ILE A 151 -5.04 -5.64 -4.81
C ILE A 151 -5.16 -4.21 -4.28
N THR A 152 -5.29 -3.20 -5.17
CA THR A 152 -5.43 -1.80 -4.73
C THR A 152 -6.74 -1.56 -4.00
N ASN A 153 -7.89 -2.10 -4.48
CA ASN A 153 -9.14 -1.97 -3.74
C ASN A 153 -9.09 -2.71 -2.40
N ALA A 154 -8.52 -3.93 -2.34
CA ALA A 154 -8.33 -4.65 -1.10
C ALA A 154 -7.46 -3.85 -0.09
N ALA A 155 -6.35 -3.29 -0.58
CA ALA A 155 -5.45 -2.44 0.21
C ALA A 155 -6.17 -1.21 0.76
N LEU A 156 -6.93 -0.48 -0.07
CA LEU A 156 -7.72 0.67 0.36
C LEU A 156 -8.78 0.28 1.38
N GLY A 157 -9.46 -0.85 1.21
CA GLY A 157 -10.41 -1.38 2.19
C GLY A 157 -9.75 -1.62 3.55
N VAL A 158 -8.57 -2.22 3.57
CA VAL A 158 -7.80 -2.45 4.81
C VAL A 158 -7.35 -1.13 5.44
N ILE A 159 -6.80 -0.19 4.66
CA ILE A 159 -6.36 1.12 5.15
C ILE A 159 -7.53 1.86 5.81
N VAL A 160 -8.66 1.96 5.12
CA VAL A 160 -9.84 2.71 5.57
C VAL A 160 -10.49 2.07 6.80
N TRP A 161 -10.30 0.77 7.00
CA TRP A 161 -10.76 0.08 8.20
C TRP A 161 -9.77 0.19 9.37
N VAL A 162 -8.48 -0.07 9.13
CA VAL A 162 -7.47 -0.17 10.20
C VAL A 162 -7.11 1.20 10.76
N LEU A 163 -6.95 2.23 9.90
CA LEU A 163 -6.48 3.55 10.35
C LEU A 163 -7.43 4.22 11.36
N PRO A 164 -8.76 4.34 11.13
CA PRO A 164 -9.66 4.94 12.11
C PRO A 164 -9.62 4.22 13.47
N ARG A 165 -9.49 2.89 13.47
CA ARG A 165 -9.34 2.07 14.68
C ARG A 165 -8.06 2.38 15.44
N LEU A 166 -6.92 2.41 14.75
CA LEU A 166 -5.62 2.71 15.37
C LEU A 166 -5.52 4.15 15.88
N LEU A 167 -6.21 5.08 15.21
CA LEU A 167 -6.26 6.49 15.56
C LEU A 167 -7.35 6.82 16.60
N ARG A 168 -8.19 5.83 16.96
CA ARG A 168 -9.34 5.96 17.89
C ARG A 168 -10.28 7.11 17.52
N THR A 169 -10.45 7.35 16.22
CA THR A 169 -11.29 8.44 15.71
C THR A 169 -12.09 7.98 14.49
N PRO A 170 -13.34 8.45 14.31
CA PRO A 170 -14.10 8.16 13.11
C PRO A 170 -13.36 8.63 11.84
N LEU A 171 -13.59 7.91 10.74
CA LEU A 171 -13.12 8.31 9.41
C LEU A 171 -13.71 9.67 9.03
N VAL A 172 -12.87 10.66 8.87
CA VAL A 172 -13.29 12.00 8.43
C VAL A 172 -13.54 11.97 6.92
N GLY A 173 -14.67 12.54 6.49
CA GLY A 173 -14.94 12.69 5.06
C GLY A 173 -15.17 11.37 4.30
N ALA A 174 -15.83 10.39 4.91
CA ALA A 174 -16.15 9.09 4.29
C ALA A 174 -16.78 9.21 2.89
N MET A 175 -17.57 10.27 2.63
CA MET A 175 -18.14 10.56 1.31
C MET A 175 -17.03 10.78 0.26
N TRP A 176 -15.99 11.54 0.58
CA TRP A 176 -14.86 11.77 -0.34
C TRP A 176 -14.06 10.49 -0.61
N VAL A 177 -13.95 9.61 0.39
CA VAL A 177 -13.37 8.27 0.20
C VAL A 177 -14.20 7.45 -0.79
N MET A 178 -15.53 7.51 -0.70
CA MET A 178 -16.43 6.82 -1.65
C MET A 178 -16.34 7.43 -3.06
N VAL A 179 -16.33 8.75 -3.17
CA VAL A 179 -16.13 9.43 -4.46
C VAL A 179 -14.78 9.03 -5.07
N GLY A 180 -13.71 9.02 -4.27
CA GLY A 180 -12.40 8.56 -4.69
C GLY A 180 -12.39 7.11 -5.18
N GLY A 181 -13.07 6.22 -4.44
CA GLY A 181 -13.23 4.83 -4.84
C GLY A 181 -14.04 4.66 -6.14
N ALA A 182 -15.10 5.45 -6.32
CA ALA A 182 -15.88 5.45 -7.57
C ALA A 182 -15.05 5.93 -8.76
N LEU A 183 -14.31 7.04 -8.61
CA LEU A 183 -13.40 7.54 -9.64
C LEU A 183 -12.33 6.53 -9.99
N LEU A 184 -11.67 5.94 -8.99
CA LEU A 184 -10.66 4.90 -9.17
C LEU A 184 -11.21 3.74 -10.00
N ASN A 185 -12.35 3.18 -9.60
CA ASN A 185 -12.93 2.02 -10.29
C ASN A 185 -13.50 2.36 -11.68
N THR A 186 -13.99 3.59 -11.89
CA THR A 186 -14.37 4.09 -13.22
C THR A 186 -13.13 4.16 -14.12
N GLY A 187 -12.02 4.69 -13.62
CA GLY A 187 -10.75 4.75 -14.34
C GLY A 187 -10.22 3.34 -14.70
N ILE A 188 -10.29 2.39 -13.76
CA ILE A 188 -9.86 1.01 -14.00
C ILE A 188 -10.76 0.33 -15.06
N ALA A 189 -12.08 0.41 -14.93
CA ALA A 189 -13.02 -0.21 -15.85
C ALA A 189 -12.87 0.36 -17.28
N SER A 190 -12.81 1.69 -17.39
CA SER A 190 -12.59 2.37 -18.68
C SER A 190 -11.22 2.04 -19.25
N GLY A 191 -10.18 1.96 -18.41
CA GLY A 191 -8.82 1.61 -18.81
C GLY A 191 -8.71 0.19 -19.35
N ILE A 192 -9.34 -0.78 -18.70
CA ILE A 192 -9.42 -2.17 -19.15
C ILE A 192 -10.17 -2.25 -20.50
N GLY A 193 -11.28 -1.51 -20.63
CA GLY A 193 -11.98 -1.39 -21.90
C GLY A 193 -11.11 -0.80 -23.01
N ALA A 194 -10.35 0.27 -22.72
CA ALA A 194 -9.44 0.88 -23.68
C ALA A 194 -8.34 -0.10 -24.13
N ILE A 195 -7.70 -0.80 -23.18
CA ILE A 195 -6.68 -1.82 -23.47
C ILE A 195 -7.27 -2.92 -24.37
N GLY A 196 -8.47 -3.42 -24.07
CA GLY A 196 -9.18 -4.38 -24.88
C GLY A 196 -9.44 -3.88 -26.30
N ALA A 197 -9.80 -2.62 -26.47
CA ALA A 197 -9.97 -1.96 -27.75
C ALA A 197 -8.65 -1.69 -28.51
N GLY A 198 -7.49 -1.86 -27.84
CA GLY A 198 -6.16 -1.63 -28.41
C GLY A 198 -5.61 -0.22 -28.16
N TRP A 199 -6.28 0.56 -27.33
CA TRP A 199 -5.79 1.87 -26.89
C TRP A 199 -5.04 1.73 -25.57
N THR A 200 -3.71 1.85 -25.61
CA THR A 200 -2.82 1.62 -24.47
C THR A 200 -1.56 2.49 -24.59
N ASP A 201 -0.99 2.90 -23.46
CA ASP A 201 0.28 3.66 -23.42
C ASP A 201 1.52 2.76 -23.56
N GLY A 202 1.37 1.43 -23.48
CA GLY A 202 2.46 0.46 -23.73
C GLY A 202 3.56 0.41 -22.68
N MET A 203 3.37 1.00 -21.51
CA MET A 203 4.30 0.96 -20.37
C MET A 203 3.85 -0.06 -19.34
N GLU A 204 4.75 -0.94 -18.90
CA GLU A 204 4.45 -1.99 -17.91
C GLU A 204 3.89 -1.40 -16.61
N TYR A 205 2.75 -1.89 -16.15
CA TYR A 205 1.95 -1.38 -15.01
C TYR A 205 1.39 0.04 -15.18
N LEU A 206 1.54 0.65 -16.35
CA LEU A 206 1.04 1.98 -16.70
C LEU A 206 0.33 1.97 -18.07
N GLU A 207 -0.20 0.81 -18.48
CA GLU A 207 -0.77 0.61 -19.81
C GLU A 207 -2.09 1.37 -20.00
N ILE A 208 -2.83 1.67 -18.93
CA ILE A 208 -4.05 2.49 -19.00
C ILE A 208 -3.69 3.86 -19.60
N PRO A 209 -4.38 4.32 -20.68
CA PRO A 209 -4.10 5.61 -21.29
C PRO A 209 -4.12 6.76 -20.28
N TRP A 210 -3.19 7.72 -20.40
CA TRP A 210 -3.05 8.80 -19.42
C TRP A 210 -4.35 9.62 -19.24
N GLN A 211 -5.16 9.78 -20.30
CA GLN A 211 -6.44 10.50 -20.27
C GLN A 211 -7.43 9.82 -19.30
N ILE A 212 -7.44 8.51 -19.29
CA ILE A 212 -8.23 7.71 -18.36
C ILE A 212 -7.55 7.64 -16.99
N GLY A 213 -6.23 7.63 -16.97
CA GLY A 213 -5.41 7.68 -15.75
C GLY A 213 -5.73 8.87 -14.83
N ILE A 214 -6.28 9.97 -15.38
CA ILE A 214 -6.73 11.13 -14.59
C ILE A 214 -7.79 10.72 -13.55
N PHE A 215 -8.69 9.81 -13.88
CA PHE A 215 -9.70 9.32 -12.92
C PHE A 215 -9.04 8.53 -11.77
N ILE A 216 -8.01 7.73 -12.08
CA ILE A 216 -7.26 6.97 -11.06
C ILE A 216 -6.50 7.94 -10.14
N ALA A 217 -5.80 8.93 -10.71
CA ALA A 217 -5.08 9.94 -9.94
C ALA A 217 -6.04 10.76 -9.05
N ALA A 218 -7.16 11.23 -9.60
CA ALA A 218 -8.18 11.95 -8.85
C ALA A 218 -8.78 11.08 -7.74
N GLY A 219 -8.98 9.79 -8.00
CA GLY A 219 -9.44 8.80 -7.02
C GLY A 219 -8.50 8.73 -5.81
N PHE A 220 -7.19 8.57 -6.03
CA PHE A 220 -6.20 8.59 -4.95
C PHE A 220 -6.19 9.91 -4.19
N ILE A 221 -6.20 11.04 -4.88
CA ILE A 221 -6.20 12.38 -4.25
C ILE A 221 -7.43 12.57 -3.34
N CYS A 222 -8.62 12.15 -3.80
CA CYS A 222 -9.84 12.20 -3.01
C CYS A 222 -9.80 11.33 -1.75
N ILE A 223 -8.99 10.26 -1.73
CA ILE A 223 -8.84 9.37 -0.57
C ILE A 223 -7.77 9.89 0.39
N VAL A 224 -6.67 10.46 -0.12
CA VAL A 224 -5.57 10.99 0.69
C VAL A 224 -6.04 12.05 1.68
N GLY A 225 -6.83 13.02 1.25
CA GLY A 225 -7.31 14.12 2.10
C GLY A 225 -8.02 13.62 3.36
N PRO A 226 -9.12 12.84 3.24
CA PRO A 226 -9.83 12.24 4.37
C PRO A 226 -8.93 11.43 5.31
N VAL A 227 -8.01 10.63 4.78
CA VAL A 227 -7.06 9.84 5.59
C VAL A 227 -6.14 10.76 6.40
N LEU A 228 -5.58 11.80 5.80
CA LEU A 228 -4.74 12.77 6.50
C LEU A 228 -5.54 13.57 7.55
N PHE A 229 -6.77 13.99 7.25
CA PHE A 229 -7.63 14.64 8.23
C PHE A 229 -7.98 13.69 9.40
N THR A 230 -8.20 12.41 9.12
CA THR A 230 -8.39 11.41 10.16
C THR A 230 -7.15 11.28 11.05
N LEU A 231 -5.95 11.26 10.45
CA LEU A 231 -4.68 11.23 11.17
C LEU A 231 -4.47 12.47 12.07
N VAL A 232 -4.80 13.66 11.56
CA VAL A 232 -4.69 14.91 12.36
C VAL A 232 -5.63 14.91 13.54
N ASN A 233 -6.84 14.37 13.39
CA ASN A 233 -7.85 14.29 14.44
C ASN A 233 -7.69 13.07 15.37
N ARG A 234 -6.55 12.39 15.33
CA ARG A 234 -6.29 11.22 16.16
C ARG A 234 -6.42 11.52 17.65
N LYS A 235 -6.91 10.53 18.39
CA LYS A 235 -7.03 10.58 19.86
C LYS A 235 -5.93 9.78 20.58
N VAL A 236 -4.93 9.33 19.85
CA VAL A 236 -3.77 8.61 20.36
C VAL A 236 -2.54 9.50 20.31
N GLU A 237 -1.68 9.43 21.32
CA GLU A 237 -0.43 10.17 21.36
C GLU A 237 0.63 9.51 20.47
N SER A 238 0.78 8.20 20.59
CA SER A 238 1.75 7.42 19.84
C SER A 238 1.11 6.75 18.63
N LEU A 239 1.75 6.87 17.48
CA LEU A 239 1.30 6.21 16.25
C LEU A 239 1.89 4.80 16.19
N TYR A 240 1.00 3.81 16.05
CA TYR A 240 1.43 2.44 15.81
C TYR A 240 2.07 2.29 14.43
N VAL A 241 3.05 1.39 14.31
CA VAL A 241 3.86 1.22 13.09
C VAL A 241 3.03 1.01 11.82
N SER A 242 1.90 0.32 11.89
CA SER A 242 0.99 0.14 10.75
C SER A 242 0.47 1.47 10.18
N VAL A 243 0.29 2.49 11.04
CA VAL A 243 -0.14 3.83 10.59
C VAL A 243 0.92 4.47 9.71
N TRP A 244 2.20 4.36 10.09
CA TRP A 244 3.31 4.87 9.31
C TRP A 244 3.35 4.24 7.92
N TYR A 245 3.32 2.89 7.84
CA TYR A 245 3.33 2.15 6.59
C TYR A 245 2.15 2.49 5.68
N MET A 246 0.93 2.50 6.22
CA MET A 246 -0.30 2.67 5.42
C MET A 246 -0.47 4.12 4.91
N VAL A 247 -0.19 5.11 5.76
CA VAL A 247 -0.30 6.53 5.36
C VAL A 247 0.78 6.87 4.34
N ALA A 248 2.02 6.45 4.57
CA ALA A 248 3.10 6.68 3.63
C ALA A 248 2.81 5.99 2.27
N ALA A 249 2.37 4.74 2.27
CA ALA A 249 2.01 4.03 1.06
C ALA A 249 0.98 4.78 0.21
N LEU A 250 -0.06 5.30 0.85
CA LEU A 250 -1.10 6.06 0.15
C LEU A 250 -0.58 7.38 -0.45
N LEU A 251 0.31 8.07 0.25
CA LEU A 251 0.99 9.26 -0.28
C LEU A 251 1.93 8.91 -1.43
N TRP A 252 2.71 7.85 -1.27
CA TRP A 252 3.67 7.41 -2.27
C TRP A 252 2.99 6.97 -3.57
N ILE A 253 1.96 6.11 -3.52
CA ILE A 253 1.28 5.68 -4.75
C ILE A 253 0.66 6.85 -5.51
N THR A 254 0.08 7.81 -4.78
CA THR A 254 -0.51 9.01 -5.39
C THR A 254 0.54 9.79 -6.17
N LEU A 255 1.70 10.04 -5.57
CA LEU A 255 2.78 10.78 -6.21
C LEU A 255 3.42 9.99 -7.36
N LEU A 256 3.72 8.70 -7.12
CA LEU A 256 4.30 7.81 -8.13
C LEU A 256 3.44 7.76 -9.39
N PHE A 257 2.13 7.57 -9.22
CA PHE A 257 1.21 7.49 -10.34
C PHE A 257 1.12 8.81 -11.12
N VAL A 258 0.97 9.93 -10.42
CA VAL A 258 0.91 11.26 -11.06
C VAL A 258 2.19 11.56 -11.84
N VAL A 259 3.37 11.36 -11.24
CA VAL A 259 4.66 11.62 -11.91
C VAL A 259 4.86 10.71 -13.12
N ALA A 260 4.58 9.42 -12.98
CA ALA A 260 4.79 8.46 -14.07
C ALA A 260 3.81 8.64 -15.23
N LYS A 261 2.62 9.22 -14.98
CA LYS A 261 1.58 9.46 -15.98
C LYS A 261 1.57 10.87 -16.59
N LEU A 262 2.56 11.71 -16.28
CA LEU A 262 2.64 13.04 -16.89
C LEU A 262 2.78 12.93 -18.42
N PRO A 263 1.81 13.49 -19.20
CA PRO A 263 1.84 13.34 -20.64
C PRO A 263 2.95 14.18 -21.28
N GLY A 264 3.62 13.63 -22.27
CA GLY A 264 4.64 14.33 -23.07
C GLY A 264 5.97 14.59 -22.35
N VAL A 265 6.14 14.14 -21.10
CA VAL A 265 7.36 14.36 -20.30
C VAL A 265 8.38 13.24 -20.51
N HIS A 266 7.91 12.01 -20.64
CA HIS A 266 8.76 10.83 -20.71
C HIS A 266 8.82 10.32 -22.16
N THR A 267 10.01 10.30 -22.76
CA THR A 267 10.21 9.88 -24.15
C THR A 267 11.47 9.04 -24.30
N GLY A 268 11.49 8.11 -25.25
CA GLY A 268 12.65 7.27 -25.57
C GLY A 268 13.14 6.45 -24.37
N VAL A 269 14.46 6.42 -24.15
CA VAL A 269 15.09 5.68 -23.04
C VAL A 269 14.63 6.19 -21.67
N GLN A 270 14.31 7.46 -21.57
CA GLN A 270 13.82 8.06 -20.34
C GLN A 270 12.43 7.51 -19.96
N GLN A 271 11.59 7.19 -20.95
CA GLN A 271 10.31 6.53 -20.71
C GLN A 271 10.53 5.14 -20.05
N ALA A 272 11.48 4.35 -20.54
CA ALA A 272 11.81 3.05 -19.94
C ALA A 272 12.31 3.21 -18.50
N THR A 273 13.15 4.22 -18.25
CA THR A 273 13.66 4.53 -16.90
C THR A 273 12.52 4.91 -15.94
N THR A 274 11.62 5.79 -16.36
CA THR A 274 10.46 6.21 -15.54
C THR A 274 9.48 5.07 -15.36
N ASN A 275 9.26 4.26 -16.41
CA ASN A 275 8.39 3.10 -16.33
C ASN A 275 8.87 2.10 -15.26
N TRP A 276 10.16 1.76 -15.25
CA TRP A 276 10.70 0.82 -14.26
C TRP A 276 10.93 1.45 -12.88
N TRP A 277 11.17 2.77 -12.82
CA TRP A 277 11.08 3.47 -11.54
C TRP A 277 9.67 3.32 -10.94
N TYR A 278 8.61 3.52 -11.74
CA TYR A 278 7.24 3.30 -11.29
C TYR A 278 6.94 1.82 -11.00
N GLY A 279 7.25 0.92 -11.93
CA GLY A 279 6.95 -0.51 -11.82
C GLY A 279 7.56 -1.14 -10.58
N HIS A 280 8.82 -0.77 -10.26
CA HIS A 280 9.46 -1.23 -9.03
C HIS A 280 8.82 -0.60 -7.79
N ASN A 281 8.58 0.70 -7.82
CA ASN A 281 8.08 1.43 -6.66
C ASN A 281 6.60 1.20 -6.37
N VAL A 282 5.76 0.87 -7.35
CA VAL A 282 4.38 0.46 -7.07
C VAL A 282 4.33 -0.85 -6.26
N LEU A 283 5.28 -1.75 -6.47
CA LEU A 283 5.41 -2.95 -5.65
C LEU A 283 5.98 -2.60 -4.26
N GLY A 284 7.07 -1.85 -4.21
CA GLY A 284 7.82 -1.60 -2.98
C GLY A 284 7.34 -0.45 -2.11
N LEU A 285 6.68 0.57 -2.66
CA LEU A 285 6.17 1.73 -1.91
C LEU A 285 4.64 1.78 -1.82
N TRP A 286 3.93 0.87 -2.47
CA TRP A 286 2.49 0.71 -2.33
C TRP A 286 2.13 -0.64 -1.71
N PHE A 287 2.39 -1.75 -2.38
CA PHE A 287 1.94 -3.06 -1.91
C PHE A 287 2.75 -3.57 -0.71
N THR A 288 4.06 -3.47 -0.74
CA THR A 288 4.91 -3.95 0.35
C THR A 288 4.59 -3.24 1.68
N PRO A 289 4.55 -1.90 1.77
CA PRO A 289 4.25 -1.26 3.04
C PRO A 289 2.84 -1.54 3.55
N ILE A 290 1.84 -1.70 2.68
CA ILE A 290 0.50 -2.09 3.13
C ILE A 290 0.49 -3.51 3.66
N SER A 291 1.16 -4.44 2.98
CA SER A 291 1.28 -5.83 3.42
C SER A 291 2.00 -5.92 4.76
N VAL A 292 3.13 -5.25 4.91
CA VAL A 292 3.91 -5.20 6.15
C VAL A 292 3.12 -4.52 7.27
N GLY A 293 2.48 -3.38 6.99
CA GLY A 293 1.61 -2.68 7.94
C GLY A 293 0.42 -3.54 8.38
N SER A 294 -0.13 -4.34 7.48
CA SER A 294 -1.20 -5.30 7.80
C SER A 294 -0.68 -6.45 8.67
N ILE A 295 0.49 -7.00 8.38
CA ILE A 295 1.14 -8.02 9.20
C ILE A 295 1.37 -7.50 10.63
N TYR A 296 1.89 -6.28 10.78
CA TYR A 296 2.08 -5.66 12.09
C TYR A 296 0.77 -5.46 12.86
N TYR A 297 -0.36 -5.30 12.18
CA TYR A 297 -1.66 -5.20 12.83
C TYR A 297 -2.25 -6.57 13.16
N PHE A 298 -2.37 -7.47 12.17
CA PHE A 298 -3.10 -8.71 12.33
C PHE A 298 -2.32 -9.77 13.11
N LEU A 299 -1.03 -9.96 12.81
CA LEU A 299 -0.25 -11.04 13.42
C LEU A 299 -0.15 -10.93 14.94
N PRO A 300 0.22 -9.75 15.53
CA PRO A 300 0.23 -9.60 16.99
C PRO A 300 -1.13 -9.86 17.62
N LYS A 301 -2.23 -9.45 16.96
CA LYS A 301 -3.59 -9.69 17.48
C LYS A 301 -3.97 -11.16 17.43
N ILE A 302 -3.62 -11.89 16.37
CA ILE A 302 -3.86 -13.33 16.24
C ILE A 302 -3.13 -14.10 17.33
N ILE A 303 -1.84 -13.78 17.57
CA ILE A 303 -1.04 -14.46 18.59
C ILE A 303 -1.23 -13.91 20.01
N GLY A 304 -2.03 -12.86 20.19
CA GLY A 304 -2.28 -12.22 21.49
C GLY A 304 -1.04 -11.60 22.14
N ARG A 305 -0.03 -11.20 21.38
CA ARG A 305 1.24 -10.67 21.89
C ARG A 305 1.69 -9.43 21.14
N PRO A 306 2.07 -8.35 21.85
CA PRO A 306 2.69 -7.19 21.23
C PRO A 306 3.99 -7.54 20.49
N VAL A 307 4.37 -6.74 19.51
CA VAL A 307 5.67 -6.84 18.83
C VAL A 307 6.80 -6.73 19.87
N ARG A 308 7.82 -7.57 19.74
CA ARG A 308 8.90 -7.67 20.74
C ARG A 308 9.75 -6.40 20.80
N SER A 309 10.10 -5.84 19.62
CA SER A 309 10.86 -4.59 19.54
C SER A 309 10.11 -3.64 18.62
N TYR A 310 9.54 -2.61 19.20
CA TYR A 310 8.87 -1.55 18.46
C TYR A 310 9.87 -0.73 17.64
N ASN A 311 11.09 -0.52 18.17
CA ASN A 311 12.13 0.21 17.47
C ASN A 311 12.57 -0.46 16.16
N LEU A 312 12.72 -1.79 16.16
CA LEU A 312 13.04 -2.52 14.92
C LEU A 312 11.93 -2.39 13.89
N SER A 313 10.67 -2.36 14.30
CA SER A 313 9.55 -2.17 13.36
C SER A 313 9.56 -0.78 12.71
N ILE A 314 9.90 0.24 13.49
CA ILE A 314 10.04 1.62 12.99
C ILE A 314 11.32 1.79 12.16
N LEU A 315 12.42 1.15 12.55
CA LEU A 315 13.65 1.14 11.75
C LEU A 315 13.39 0.56 10.35
N GLY A 316 12.69 -0.58 10.27
CA GLY A 316 12.30 -1.18 8.99
C GLY A 316 11.44 -0.25 8.13
N PHE A 317 10.54 0.53 8.72
CA PHE A 317 9.81 1.57 7.99
C PHE A 317 10.73 2.65 7.42
N TRP A 318 11.66 3.18 8.23
CA TRP A 318 12.53 4.27 7.80
C TRP A 318 13.59 3.83 6.78
N THR A 319 14.11 2.60 6.85
CA THR A 319 15.00 2.08 5.81
C THR A 319 14.28 2.02 4.47
N LEU A 320 13.04 1.53 4.45
CA LEU A 320 12.20 1.53 3.26
C LEU A 320 11.98 2.97 2.75
N ALA A 321 11.59 3.90 3.62
CA ALA A 321 11.30 5.27 3.24
C ALA A 321 12.50 6.02 2.65
N PHE A 322 13.73 5.76 3.14
CA PHE A 322 14.91 6.46 2.67
C PHE A 322 15.54 5.83 1.43
N PHE A 323 15.54 4.51 1.33
CA PHE A 323 16.34 3.85 0.31
C PHE A 323 15.54 3.30 -0.86
N TYR A 324 14.23 3.09 -0.72
CA TYR A 324 13.47 2.42 -1.76
C TYR A 324 13.11 3.34 -2.95
N GLY A 325 12.98 4.64 -2.74
CA GLY A 325 12.44 5.58 -3.73
C GLY A 325 13.22 5.70 -5.04
N GLN A 326 14.52 5.41 -5.05
CA GLN A 326 15.38 5.48 -6.25
C GLN A 326 15.71 4.09 -6.84
N VAL A 327 15.21 3.02 -6.27
CA VAL A 327 15.35 1.67 -6.79
C VAL A 327 14.45 1.52 -8.02
N GLY A 328 14.81 0.62 -8.95
CA GLY A 328 14.04 0.41 -10.18
C GLY A 328 14.95 0.41 -11.42
N GLY A 329 15.99 1.25 -11.46
CA GLY A 329 16.98 1.25 -12.52
C GLY A 329 17.72 -0.10 -12.67
N HIS A 330 17.76 -0.91 -11.61
CA HIS A 330 18.35 -2.26 -11.68
C HIS A 330 17.59 -3.22 -12.60
N HIS A 331 16.34 -2.95 -12.94
CA HIS A 331 15.59 -3.70 -13.96
C HIS A 331 16.12 -3.48 -15.39
N LEU A 332 16.89 -2.43 -15.58
CA LEU A 332 17.43 -2.02 -16.88
C LEU A 332 18.95 -2.23 -16.98
N ILE A 333 19.54 -3.08 -16.12
CA ILE A 333 20.98 -3.42 -16.18
C ILE A 333 21.29 -4.04 -17.53
N GLY A 334 22.34 -3.51 -18.21
CA GLY A 334 22.70 -3.91 -19.56
C GLY A 334 21.96 -3.16 -20.67
N GLY A 335 20.96 -2.34 -20.32
CA GLY A 335 20.26 -1.43 -21.23
C GLY A 335 20.98 -0.08 -21.38
N PRO A 336 20.50 0.79 -22.28
CA PRO A 336 21.13 2.07 -22.61
C PRO A 336 20.77 3.16 -21.56
N ILE A 337 21.01 2.90 -20.28
CA ILE A 337 20.81 3.84 -19.18
C ILE A 337 22.14 4.33 -18.61
N PRO A 338 22.17 5.53 -18.00
CA PRO A 338 23.42 6.06 -17.42
C PRO A 338 23.96 5.13 -16.33
N GLY A 339 25.29 4.89 -16.33
CA GLY A 339 25.95 4.02 -15.36
C GLY A 339 25.72 4.47 -13.90
N TRP A 340 25.70 5.78 -13.65
CA TRP A 340 25.43 6.31 -12.31
C TRP A 340 24.03 5.93 -11.77
N LEU A 341 23.03 5.87 -12.67
CA LEU A 341 21.65 5.50 -12.28
C LEU A 341 21.59 4.00 -11.90
N THR A 342 22.27 3.16 -12.67
CA THR A 342 22.41 1.73 -12.35
C THR A 342 23.11 1.55 -11.01
N THR A 343 24.25 2.25 -10.80
CA THR A 343 25.01 2.18 -9.55
C THR A 343 24.16 2.62 -8.34
N LEU A 344 23.49 3.76 -8.47
CA LEU A 344 22.59 4.27 -7.41
C LEU A 344 21.51 3.25 -7.05
N SER A 345 20.86 2.69 -8.07
CA SER A 345 19.79 1.70 -7.87
C SER A 345 20.29 0.42 -7.20
N ILE A 346 21.47 -0.08 -7.58
CA ILE A 346 22.08 -1.27 -6.97
C ILE A 346 22.44 -1.00 -5.52
N VAL A 347 23.15 0.11 -5.24
CA VAL A 347 23.57 0.46 -3.87
C VAL A 347 22.35 0.57 -2.96
N GLN A 348 21.32 1.26 -3.38
CA GLN A 348 20.11 1.41 -2.56
C GLN A 348 19.34 0.10 -2.39
N SER A 349 19.29 -0.76 -3.40
CA SER A 349 18.74 -2.10 -3.25
C SER A 349 19.47 -2.91 -2.17
N MET A 350 20.80 -2.79 -2.09
CA MET A 350 21.59 -3.46 -1.04
C MET A 350 21.38 -2.84 0.36
N MET A 351 21.08 -1.55 0.43
CA MET A 351 20.83 -0.87 1.71
C MET A 351 19.46 -1.20 2.32
N MET A 352 18.60 -1.90 1.58
CA MET A 352 17.30 -2.38 2.06
C MET A 352 17.39 -3.70 2.84
N ILE A 353 18.48 -4.43 2.73
CA ILE A 353 18.72 -5.69 3.42
C ILE A 353 19.24 -5.40 4.82
#